data_e121f8c41607a411ac5d6f6926aa01cc
#
_entry.id   e121f8c41607a411ac5d6f6926aa01cc
#
_cell.length_a   1.000
_cell.length_b   1.000
_cell.length_c   1.000
_cell.angle_alpha   90.00
_cell.angle_beta   90.00
_cell.angle_gamma   90.00
#
_symmetry.space_group_name_H-M   'P 1'
#
loop_
_entity.id
_entity.type
_entity.pdbx_description
1 polymer ?
#
loop_
_entity_poly.entity_id
_entity_poly.type
_entity_poly.pdbx_seq_one_letter_code
_entity_poly.pdbx_strand_id
1 'polypeptide(L)'
;MRRSGYTIVWRASETEGSGSVSTGKFILFVVVALVVVAVVVGVLRLRTRKRSEALQGHFGQEYDRTVEARGDQQTAERDLLDRQQRRSSFQVRELDPSRRQEFAQSWEQAKGQFVDDPTAAVTAAYALVRTVMSERGYPTDDFERQADDVSVDHPEVVGDYREAVRISEASGRGEASTEELREAMVRYRSLFAQLLETDDDAERTKER
;
A
#
# COMPACT_ATOMS: atom_id res chain seq x y z
N MET A 1 -71.10 -74.77 24.69
CA MET A 1 -69.83 -74.39 24.02
C MET A 1 -69.71 -72.90 24.09
N ARG A 2 -68.88 -72.39 25.00
CA ARG A 2 -68.60 -70.91 25.19
C ARG A 2 -67.39 -70.50 24.40
N ARG A 3 -67.51 -69.50 23.51
CA ARG A 3 -66.39 -68.85 22.90
C ARG A 3 -66.11 -67.51 23.63
N SER A 4 -65.01 -67.54 24.31
CA SER A 4 -64.48 -66.33 24.99
C SER A 4 -63.83 -65.42 24.00
N GLY A 5 -64.35 -64.21 23.83
CA GLY A 5 -63.76 -63.17 23.00
C GLY A 5 -62.80 -62.31 23.85
N TYR A 6 -61.53 -62.30 23.51
CA TYR A 6 -60.61 -61.37 24.12
C TYR A 6 -60.57 -60.04 23.27
N THR A 7 -61.03 -58.98 23.89
CA THR A 7 -60.95 -57.67 23.36
C THR A 7 -59.53 -57.07 23.70
N ILE A 8 -58.68 -56.98 22.73
CA ILE A 8 -57.39 -56.31 22.86
C ILE A 8 -57.63 -54.80 22.77
N VAL A 9 -57.49 -54.13 23.93
CA VAL A 9 -57.51 -52.66 23.99
C VAL A 9 -56.10 -52.14 23.65
N TRP A 10 -55.96 -51.58 22.51
CA TRP A 10 -54.74 -50.84 22.17
C TRP A 10 -54.75 -49.49 22.89
N ARG A 11 -53.93 -49.37 23.92
CA ARG A 11 -53.64 -48.05 24.52
C ARG A 11 -52.65 -47.34 23.68
N ALA A 12 -53.16 -46.43 22.93
CA ALA A 12 -52.27 -45.42 22.20
C ALA A 12 -51.58 -44.61 23.30
N SER A 13 -50.30 -44.83 23.44
CA SER A 13 -49.41 -43.92 24.19
C SER A 13 -49.16 -42.67 23.32
N GLU A 14 -49.94 -41.63 23.58
CA GLU A 14 -49.66 -40.29 23.07
C GLU A 14 -48.36 -39.83 23.73
N THR A 15 -47.24 -39.92 22.97
CA THR A 15 -46.03 -39.20 23.29
C THR A 15 -46.22 -37.77 22.79
N GLU A 16 -46.91 -36.94 23.55
CA GLU A 16 -46.83 -35.47 23.42
C GLU A 16 -45.46 -35.00 23.89
N GLY A 17 -44.50 -35.08 22.98
CA GLY A 17 -43.23 -34.43 23.08
C GLY A 17 -43.19 -33.19 22.19
N SER A 18 -44.23 -32.36 22.20
CA SER A 18 -44.23 -31.05 21.61
C SER A 18 -43.46 -30.10 22.52
N GLY A 19 -42.13 -30.03 22.33
CA GLY A 19 -41.31 -28.95 22.81
C GLY A 19 -41.74 -27.66 22.12
N SER A 20 -42.82 -27.03 22.55
CA SER A 20 -43.19 -25.68 22.18
C SER A 20 -42.09 -24.74 22.67
N VAL A 21 -41.08 -24.52 21.85
CA VAL A 21 -40.16 -23.38 22.02
C VAL A 21 -41.07 -22.16 22.04
N SER A 22 -41.33 -21.62 23.24
CA SER A 22 -42.24 -20.50 23.42
C SER A 22 -41.89 -19.44 22.35
N THR A 23 -42.85 -19.07 21.52
CA THR A 23 -42.66 -18.06 20.42
C THR A 23 -41.89 -16.83 20.91
N GLY A 24 -42.09 -16.47 22.21
CA GLY A 24 -41.33 -15.38 22.85
C GLY A 24 -39.83 -15.67 22.97
N LYS A 25 -39.41 -16.89 23.26
CA LYS A 25 -37.98 -17.26 23.35
C LYS A 25 -37.32 -17.28 21.98
N PHE A 26 -38.07 -17.71 20.96
CA PHE A 26 -37.59 -17.67 19.58
C PHE A 26 -37.42 -16.23 19.09
N ILE A 27 -38.40 -15.35 19.34
CA ILE A 27 -38.31 -13.91 18.99
C ILE A 27 -37.13 -13.26 19.74
N LEU A 28 -36.97 -13.54 21.03
CA LEU A 28 -35.82 -13.02 21.79
C LEU A 28 -34.49 -13.49 21.22
N PHE A 29 -34.35 -14.74 20.82
CA PHE A 29 -33.15 -15.27 20.20
C PHE A 29 -32.85 -14.57 18.87
N VAL A 30 -33.86 -14.36 18.01
CA VAL A 30 -33.71 -13.63 16.74
C VAL A 30 -33.27 -12.18 16.96
N VAL A 31 -33.88 -11.49 17.93
CA VAL A 31 -33.49 -10.10 18.26
C VAL A 31 -32.05 -10.02 18.74
N VAL A 32 -31.64 -10.92 19.64
CA VAL A 32 -30.25 -10.97 20.13
C VAL A 32 -29.29 -11.27 18.97
N ALA A 33 -29.61 -12.20 18.08
CA ALA A 33 -28.80 -12.51 16.92
C ALA A 33 -28.64 -11.29 15.99
N LEU A 34 -29.72 -10.56 15.72
CA LEU A 34 -29.69 -9.34 14.92
C LEU A 34 -28.83 -8.24 15.56
N VAL A 35 -28.92 -8.06 16.89
CA VAL A 35 -28.10 -7.10 17.62
C VAL A 35 -26.61 -7.50 17.52
N VAL A 36 -26.29 -8.78 17.72
CA VAL A 36 -24.90 -9.25 17.57
C VAL A 36 -24.38 -9.02 16.16
N VAL A 37 -25.17 -9.33 15.13
CA VAL A 37 -24.78 -9.04 13.73
C VAL A 37 -24.57 -7.55 13.50
N ALA A 38 -25.48 -6.69 14.00
CA ALA A 38 -25.35 -5.25 13.87
C ALA A 38 -24.07 -4.71 14.56
N VAL A 39 -23.75 -5.21 15.76
CA VAL A 39 -22.54 -4.86 16.49
C VAL A 39 -21.29 -5.33 15.72
N VAL A 40 -21.27 -6.57 15.23
CA VAL A 40 -20.14 -7.11 14.45
C VAL A 40 -19.92 -6.27 13.17
N VAL A 41 -21.00 -6.00 12.43
CA VAL A 41 -20.93 -5.16 11.21
C VAL A 41 -20.44 -3.74 11.54
N GLY A 42 -20.94 -3.16 12.65
CA GLY A 42 -20.48 -1.83 13.12
C GLY A 42 -18.99 -1.82 13.44
N VAL A 43 -18.52 -2.81 14.20
CA VAL A 43 -17.08 -2.94 14.56
C VAL A 43 -16.22 -3.14 13.31
N LEU A 44 -16.64 -3.99 12.38
CA LEU A 44 -15.91 -4.21 11.12
C LEU A 44 -15.83 -2.93 10.29
N ARG A 45 -16.94 -2.17 10.16
CA ARG A 45 -16.95 -0.89 9.44
C ARG A 45 -16.06 0.18 10.09
N LEU A 46 -16.03 0.23 11.43
CA LEU A 46 -15.14 1.15 12.14
C LEU A 46 -13.66 0.79 11.95
N ARG A 47 -13.34 -0.50 11.97
CA ARG A 47 -11.97 -0.98 11.71
C ARG A 47 -11.51 -0.67 10.28
N THR A 48 -12.37 -0.89 9.27
CA THR A 48 -12.04 -0.56 7.88
C THR A 48 -11.83 0.94 7.70
N ARG A 49 -12.69 1.79 8.26
CA ARG A 49 -12.52 3.26 8.19
C ARG A 49 -11.20 3.72 8.78
N LYS A 50 -10.86 3.29 10.00
CA LYS A 50 -9.59 3.63 10.64
C LYS A 50 -8.38 3.17 9.82
N ARG A 51 -8.46 2.01 9.18
CA ARG A 51 -7.41 1.50 8.30
C ARG A 51 -7.27 2.35 7.04
N SER A 52 -8.38 2.71 6.39
CA SER A 52 -8.38 3.60 5.23
C SER A 52 -7.77 4.96 5.57
N GLU A 53 -8.18 5.57 6.69
CA GLU A 53 -7.64 6.84 7.18
C GLU A 53 -6.12 6.76 7.44
N ALA A 54 -5.65 5.66 8.03
CA ALA A 54 -4.23 5.45 8.28
C ALA A 54 -3.43 5.29 6.97
N LEU A 55 -3.96 4.56 5.97
CA LEU A 55 -3.33 4.43 4.66
C LEU A 55 -3.32 5.76 3.91
N GLN A 56 -4.43 6.51 3.92
CA GLN A 56 -4.49 7.85 3.33
C GLN A 56 -3.48 8.80 3.98
N GLY A 57 -3.40 8.80 5.32
CA GLY A 57 -2.46 9.64 6.05
C GLY A 57 -0.99 9.29 5.76
N HIS A 58 -0.69 8.01 5.56
CA HIS A 58 0.67 7.55 5.29
C HIS A 58 1.09 7.79 3.83
N PHE A 59 0.25 7.41 2.87
CA PHE A 59 0.58 7.45 1.44
C PHE A 59 0.19 8.77 0.74
N GLY A 60 -0.65 9.61 1.33
CA GLY A 60 -1.05 10.89 0.75
C GLY A 60 -1.51 10.77 -0.70
N GLN A 61 -0.88 11.50 -1.61
CA GLN A 61 -1.23 11.48 -3.04
C GLN A 61 -1.03 10.11 -3.71
N GLU A 62 -0.09 9.30 -3.23
CA GLU A 62 0.10 7.94 -3.75
C GLU A 62 -1.09 7.02 -3.45
N TYR A 63 -1.82 7.25 -2.35
CA TYR A 63 -3.08 6.56 -2.09
C TYR A 63 -4.10 6.83 -3.19
N ASP A 64 -4.35 8.11 -3.50
CA ASP A 64 -5.34 8.50 -4.53
C ASP A 64 -4.96 7.97 -5.91
N ARG A 65 -3.68 8.07 -6.27
CA ARG A 65 -3.12 7.50 -7.50
C ARG A 65 -3.35 5.98 -7.57
N THR A 66 -3.15 5.27 -6.47
CA THR A 66 -3.33 3.81 -6.43
C THR A 66 -4.81 3.44 -6.56
N VAL A 67 -5.73 4.21 -5.95
CA VAL A 67 -7.19 4.02 -6.11
C VAL A 67 -7.59 4.23 -7.57
N GLU A 68 -7.08 5.28 -8.22
CA GLU A 68 -7.35 5.55 -9.64
C GLU A 68 -6.83 4.42 -10.54
N ALA A 69 -5.60 3.96 -10.32
CA ALA A 69 -4.97 2.90 -11.09
C ALA A 69 -5.65 1.53 -10.91
N ARG A 70 -6.16 1.21 -9.72
CA ARG A 70 -6.83 -0.07 -9.41
C ARG A 70 -8.34 -0.05 -9.68
N GLY A 71 -8.95 1.13 -9.82
CA GLY A 71 -10.37 1.32 -10.11
C GLY A 71 -11.31 1.14 -8.92
N ASP A 72 -10.84 0.62 -7.79
CA ASP A 72 -11.60 0.53 -6.54
C ASP A 72 -10.72 0.63 -5.30
N GLN A 73 -11.30 1.21 -4.25
CA GLN A 73 -10.62 1.48 -3.00
C GLN A 73 -10.12 0.21 -2.29
N GLN A 74 -10.90 -0.86 -2.29
CA GLN A 74 -10.55 -2.07 -1.55
C GLN A 74 -9.34 -2.78 -2.16
N THR A 75 -9.25 -2.82 -3.49
CA THR A 75 -8.12 -3.38 -4.23
C THR A 75 -6.87 -2.51 -4.04
N ALA A 76 -7.03 -1.18 -4.10
CA ALA A 76 -5.94 -0.24 -3.84
C ALA A 76 -5.36 -0.39 -2.42
N GLU A 77 -6.22 -0.48 -1.40
CA GLU A 77 -5.77 -0.66 -0.02
C GLU A 77 -5.05 -1.99 0.21
N ARG A 78 -5.46 -3.06 -0.47
CA ARG A 78 -4.73 -4.33 -0.43
C ARG A 78 -3.35 -4.19 -1.05
N ASP A 79 -3.26 -3.55 -2.21
CA ASP A 79 -1.99 -3.28 -2.89
C ASP A 79 -1.03 -2.49 -1.99
N LEU A 80 -1.50 -1.39 -1.38
CA LEU A 80 -0.69 -0.58 -0.46
C LEU A 80 -0.21 -1.36 0.77
N LEU A 81 -1.03 -2.25 1.31
CA LEU A 81 -0.62 -3.13 2.41
C LEU A 81 0.39 -4.19 1.97
N ASP A 82 0.22 -4.74 0.78
CA ASP A 82 1.18 -5.68 0.21
C ASP A 82 2.54 -5.01 -0.03
N ARG A 83 2.55 -3.71 -0.42
CA ARG A 83 3.78 -2.91 -0.50
C ARG A 83 4.44 -2.74 0.87
N GLN A 84 3.68 -2.37 1.91
CA GLN A 84 4.19 -2.26 3.27
C GLN A 84 4.77 -3.60 3.76
N GLN A 85 4.10 -4.70 3.46
CA GLN A 85 4.59 -6.03 3.82
C GLN A 85 5.88 -6.40 3.07
N ARG A 86 5.96 -6.16 1.78
CA ARG A 86 7.21 -6.36 1.01
C ARG A 86 8.33 -5.48 1.56
N ARG A 87 8.05 -4.19 1.83
CA ARG A 87 9.03 -3.27 2.42
C ARG A 87 9.60 -3.80 3.74
N SER A 88 8.79 -4.46 4.57
CA SER A 88 9.25 -5.07 5.82
C SER A 88 10.15 -6.30 5.63
N SER A 89 10.24 -6.88 4.42
CA SER A 89 11.03 -8.07 4.13
C SER A 89 12.49 -7.79 3.80
N PHE A 90 12.87 -6.55 3.58
CA PHE A 90 14.25 -6.12 3.33
C PHE A 90 14.65 -4.95 4.23
N GLN A 91 15.95 -4.78 4.45
CA GLN A 91 16.47 -3.73 5.32
C GLN A 91 16.96 -2.55 4.49
N VAL A 92 16.31 -1.40 4.64
CA VAL A 92 16.86 -0.14 4.17
C VAL A 92 17.83 0.37 5.24
N ARG A 93 19.03 0.72 4.79
CA ARG A 93 20.13 1.19 5.62
C ARG A 93 20.53 2.61 5.28
N GLU A 94 21.05 3.32 6.21
CA GLU A 94 21.67 4.61 5.96
C GLU A 94 22.97 4.47 5.16
N LEU A 95 23.26 5.51 4.39
CA LEU A 95 24.53 5.62 3.68
C LEU A 95 25.62 6.12 4.64
N ASP A 96 26.82 5.57 4.50
CA ASP A 96 27.99 6.13 5.17
C ASP A 96 28.18 7.62 4.75
N PRO A 97 28.64 8.50 5.68
CA PRO A 97 28.84 9.91 5.37
C PRO A 97 29.76 10.17 4.14
N SER A 98 30.80 9.35 3.97
CA SER A 98 31.69 9.42 2.79
C SER A 98 30.94 9.10 1.49
N ARG A 99 30.13 8.03 1.50
CA ARG A 99 29.32 7.64 0.32
C ARG A 99 28.29 8.70 -0.02
N ARG A 100 27.65 9.29 0.99
CA ARG A 100 26.71 10.39 0.81
C ARG A 100 27.37 11.59 0.11
N GLN A 101 28.60 11.93 0.55
CA GLN A 101 29.35 13.01 -0.09
C GLN A 101 29.75 12.68 -1.53
N GLU A 102 30.16 11.46 -1.82
CA GLU A 102 30.48 11.00 -3.17
C GLU A 102 29.24 11.06 -4.09
N PHE A 103 28.08 10.62 -3.61
CA PHE A 103 26.84 10.74 -4.38
C PHE A 103 26.45 12.20 -4.61
N ALA A 104 26.58 13.07 -3.61
CA ALA A 104 26.32 14.50 -3.79
C ALA A 104 27.25 15.14 -4.85
N GLN A 105 28.53 14.78 -4.89
CA GLN A 105 29.46 15.22 -5.92
C GLN A 105 29.08 14.68 -7.30
N SER A 106 28.68 13.41 -7.40
CA SER A 106 28.23 12.81 -8.65
C SER A 106 26.96 13.48 -9.18
N TRP A 107 26.06 13.89 -8.27
CA TRP A 107 24.88 14.67 -8.64
C TRP A 107 25.24 16.02 -9.24
N GLU A 108 26.17 16.76 -8.63
CA GLU A 108 26.63 18.05 -9.17
C GLU A 108 27.31 17.90 -10.54
N GLN A 109 28.02 16.81 -10.79
CA GLN A 109 28.59 16.50 -12.09
C GLN A 109 27.50 16.25 -13.14
N ALA A 110 26.50 15.39 -12.82
CA ALA A 110 25.37 15.14 -13.73
C ALA A 110 24.59 16.43 -14.03
N LYS A 111 24.37 17.27 -13.02
CA LYS A 111 23.73 18.58 -13.19
C LYS A 111 24.56 19.52 -14.09
N GLY A 112 25.88 19.57 -13.91
CA GLY A 112 26.76 20.37 -14.75
C GLY A 112 26.76 19.92 -16.23
N GLN A 113 26.70 18.62 -16.47
CA GLN A 113 26.63 18.03 -17.80
C GLN A 113 25.37 18.46 -18.59
N PHE A 114 24.30 18.85 -17.91
CA PHE A 114 23.02 19.21 -18.55
C PHE A 114 23.14 20.37 -19.53
N VAL A 115 24.09 21.27 -19.34
CA VAL A 115 24.30 22.41 -20.24
C VAL A 115 24.78 21.96 -21.62
N ASP A 116 25.66 20.97 -21.66
CA ASP A 116 26.28 20.47 -22.88
C ASP A 116 25.50 19.31 -23.51
N ASP A 117 25.01 18.41 -22.68
CA ASP A 117 24.25 17.19 -23.09
C ASP A 117 23.13 16.89 -22.14
N PRO A 118 21.91 17.45 -22.33
CA PRO A 118 20.76 17.21 -21.48
C PRO A 118 20.34 15.72 -21.37
N THR A 119 20.46 14.99 -22.49
CA THR A 119 20.08 13.56 -22.55
C THR A 119 21.03 12.70 -21.71
N ALA A 120 22.35 12.92 -21.87
CA ALA A 120 23.33 12.20 -21.06
C ALA A 120 23.22 12.56 -19.56
N ALA A 121 22.94 13.82 -19.23
CA ALA A 121 22.75 14.28 -17.86
C ALA A 121 21.56 13.57 -17.18
N VAL A 122 20.41 13.48 -17.84
CA VAL A 122 19.22 12.77 -17.33
C VAL A 122 19.50 11.28 -17.17
N THR A 123 20.21 10.68 -18.12
CA THR A 123 20.62 9.25 -18.04
C THR A 123 21.53 9.03 -16.83
N ALA A 124 22.50 9.93 -16.59
CA ALA A 124 23.38 9.87 -15.43
C ALA A 124 22.64 10.05 -14.11
N ALA A 125 21.68 10.99 -14.04
CA ALA A 125 20.84 11.21 -12.87
C ALA A 125 19.98 9.97 -12.55
N TYR A 126 19.36 9.35 -13.54
CA TYR A 126 18.61 8.10 -13.37
C TYR A 126 19.50 6.97 -12.82
N ALA A 127 20.66 6.75 -13.43
CA ALA A 127 21.60 5.74 -12.99
C ALA A 127 22.08 5.99 -11.55
N LEU A 128 22.32 7.25 -11.19
CA LEU A 128 22.74 7.64 -9.85
C LEU A 128 21.64 7.35 -8.81
N VAL A 129 20.40 7.75 -9.06
CA VAL A 129 19.26 7.46 -8.17
C VAL A 129 19.12 5.96 -7.94
N ARG A 130 19.20 5.15 -9.00
CA ARG A 130 19.13 3.68 -8.87
C ARG A 130 20.30 3.11 -8.07
N THR A 131 21.50 3.67 -8.23
CA THR A 131 22.68 3.22 -7.47
C THR A 131 22.50 3.52 -5.98
N VAL A 132 22.01 4.72 -5.63
CA VAL A 132 21.71 5.08 -4.24
C VAL A 132 20.66 4.17 -3.63
N MET A 133 19.56 3.90 -4.35
CA MET A 133 18.53 2.96 -3.90
C MET A 133 19.13 1.56 -3.61
N SER A 134 19.91 1.03 -4.55
CA SER A 134 20.56 -0.27 -4.42
C SER A 134 21.49 -0.31 -3.20
N GLU A 135 22.27 0.73 -2.99
CA GLU A 135 23.21 0.81 -1.86
C GLU A 135 22.48 0.95 -0.52
N ARG A 136 21.32 1.61 -0.52
CA ARG A 136 20.42 1.63 0.64
C ARG A 136 19.67 0.31 0.87
N GLY A 137 19.74 -0.63 -0.07
CA GLY A 137 19.14 -1.97 0.06
C GLY A 137 17.74 -2.11 -0.55
N TYR A 138 17.26 -1.13 -1.34
CA TYR A 138 16.05 -1.31 -2.13
C TYR A 138 16.30 -2.30 -3.28
N PRO A 139 15.36 -3.24 -3.55
CA PRO A 139 15.40 -4.08 -4.74
C PRO A 139 15.35 -3.23 -6.01
N THR A 140 16.16 -3.56 -7.02
CA THR A 140 16.29 -2.77 -8.26
C THR A 140 16.01 -3.56 -9.53
N ASP A 141 15.40 -4.73 -9.41
CA ASP A 141 15.21 -5.67 -10.52
C ASP A 141 14.11 -5.22 -11.49
N ASP A 142 13.07 -4.58 -10.98
CA ASP A 142 11.89 -4.14 -11.73
C ASP A 142 11.52 -2.72 -11.30
N PHE A 143 11.33 -1.81 -12.29
CA PHE A 143 11.07 -0.40 -12.01
C PHE A 143 9.76 -0.16 -11.26
N GLU A 144 8.65 -0.78 -11.71
CA GLU A 144 7.35 -0.56 -11.07
C GLU A 144 7.36 -1.06 -9.62
N ARG A 145 7.96 -2.21 -9.39
CA ARG A 145 8.13 -2.77 -8.05
C ARG A 145 9.04 -1.92 -7.19
N GLN A 146 10.12 -1.40 -7.75
CA GLN A 146 11.04 -0.48 -7.05
C GLN A 146 10.32 0.81 -6.64
N ALA A 147 9.55 1.42 -7.55
CA ALA A 147 8.76 2.60 -7.25
C ALA A 147 7.69 2.32 -6.17
N ASP A 148 7.06 1.15 -6.22
CA ASP A 148 6.11 0.72 -5.20
C ASP A 148 6.77 0.54 -3.82
N ASP A 149 7.96 -0.04 -3.76
CA ASP A 149 8.68 -0.24 -2.50
C ASP A 149 9.17 1.10 -1.92
N VAL A 150 9.67 2.00 -2.78
CA VAL A 150 10.06 3.37 -2.41
C VAL A 150 8.84 4.19 -1.95
N SER A 151 7.65 3.94 -2.49
CA SER A 151 6.42 4.65 -2.12
C SER A 151 6.03 4.45 -0.65
N VAL A 152 6.54 3.42 0.01
CA VAL A 152 6.27 3.17 1.43
C VAL A 152 7.08 4.11 2.32
N ASP A 153 8.33 4.39 1.96
CA ASP A 153 9.21 5.25 2.76
C ASP A 153 9.14 6.72 2.32
N HIS A 154 8.90 6.97 1.01
CA HIS A 154 8.94 8.29 0.37
C HIS A 154 7.70 8.55 -0.51
N PRO A 155 6.48 8.47 0.04
CA PRO A 155 5.24 8.57 -0.74
C PRO A 155 5.07 9.92 -1.43
N GLU A 156 5.65 10.98 -0.87
CA GLU A 156 5.54 12.35 -1.37
C GLU A 156 6.35 12.61 -2.65
N VAL A 157 7.43 11.84 -2.90
CA VAL A 157 8.32 12.05 -4.06
C VAL A 157 8.28 10.92 -5.09
N VAL A 158 7.60 9.79 -4.79
CA VAL A 158 7.55 8.66 -5.72
C VAL A 158 6.82 9.00 -7.02
N GLY A 159 5.83 9.89 -6.96
CA GLY A 159 5.14 10.40 -8.15
C GLY A 159 6.11 11.13 -9.08
N ASP A 160 6.95 11.99 -8.54
CA ASP A 160 8.03 12.67 -9.28
C ASP A 160 9.01 11.69 -9.89
N TYR A 161 9.39 10.65 -9.15
CA TYR A 161 10.30 9.62 -9.65
C TYR A 161 9.72 8.88 -10.87
N ARG A 162 8.46 8.47 -10.82
CA ARG A 162 7.80 7.81 -11.96
C ARG A 162 7.74 8.71 -13.19
N GLU A 163 7.39 9.98 -13.01
CA GLU A 163 7.34 10.93 -14.11
C GLU A 163 8.73 11.20 -14.71
N ALA A 164 9.76 11.33 -13.88
CA ALA A 164 11.13 11.48 -14.36
C ALA A 164 11.59 10.27 -15.19
N VAL A 165 11.22 9.05 -14.79
CA VAL A 165 11.53 7.82 -15.55
C VAL A 165 10.77 7.81 -16.88
N ARG A 166 9.49 8.18 -16.91
CA ARG A 166 8.70 8.30 -18.13
C ARG A 166 9.35 9.27 -19.14
N ILE A 167 9.82 10.42 -18.67
CA ILE A 167 10.54 11.40 -19.51
C ILE A 167 11.88 10.81 -20.00
N SER A 168 12.61 10.10 -19.14
CA SER A 168 13.88 9.45 -19.52
C SER A 168 13.69 8.40 -20.60
N GLU A 169 12.60 7.62 -20.52
CA GLU A 169 12.26 6.65 -21.57
C GLU A 169 11.87 7.32 -22.88
N ALA A 170 11.10 8.43 -22.83
CA ALA A 170 10.80 9.25 -24.00
C ALA A 170 12.09 9.85 -24.63
N SER A 171 13.03 10.27 -23.78
CA SER A 171 14.34 10.74 -24.22
C SER A 171 15.14 9.66 -24.98
N GLY A 172 15.11 8.43 -24.47
CA GLY A 172 15.75 7.28 -25.13
C GLY A 172 15.19 6.98 -26.54
N ARG A 173 13.95 7.41 -26.80
CA ARG A 173 13.31 7.34 -28.13
C ARG A 173 13.46 8.61 -28.98
N GLY A 174 14.12 9.64 -28.44
CA GLY A 174 14.27 10.95 -29.10
C GLY A 174 12.98 11.79 -29.11
N GLU A 175 12.05 11.52 -28.21
CA GLU A 175 10.72 12.16 -28.13
C GLU A 175 10.64 13.25 -27.06
N ALA A 176 11.63 13.35 -26.16
CA ALA A 176 11.63 14.36 -25.10
C ALA A 176 12.29 15.66 -25.55
N SER A 177 11.65 16.78 -25.21
CA SER A 177 12.22 18.12 -25.36
C SER A 177 13.24 18.42 -24.26
N THR A 178 14.12 19.43 -24.51
CA THR A 178 15.07 19.87 -23.47
C THR A 178 14.38 20.37 -22.20
N GLU A 179 13.19 20.95 -22.30
CA GLU A 179 12.42 21.39 -21.14
C GLU A 179 11.90 20.21 -20.31
N GLU A 180 11.39 19.16 -20.96
CA GLU A 180 11.02 17.92 -20.27
C GLU A 180 12.22 17.25 -19.60
N LEU A 181 13.40 17.26 -20.27
CA LEU A 181 14.64 16.77 -19.67
C LEU A 181 15.05 17.57 -18.42
N ARG A 182 14.85 18.91 -18.46
CA ARG A 182 15.08 19.75 -17.29
C ARG A 182 14.12 19.41 -16.16
N GLU A 183 12.86 19.18 -16.47
CA GLU A 183 11.85 18.73 -15.52
C GLU A 183 12.23 17.38 -14.89
N ALA A 184 12.67 16.42 -15.69
CA ALA A 184 13.14 15.12 -15.18
C ALA A 184 14.29 15.28 -14.18
N MET A 185 15.26 16.16 -14.46
CA MET A 185 16.37 16.46 -13.53
C MET A 185 15.86 16.99 -12.18
N VAL A 186 14.89 17.92 -12.20
CA VAL A 186 14.29 18.48 -10.98
C VAL A 186 13.57 17.39 -10.18
N ARG A 187 12.81 16.52 -10.86
CA ARG A 187 12.07 15.43 -10.24
C ARG A 187 12.98 14.34 -9.66
N TYR A 188 14.04 13.94 -10.36
CA TYR A 188 15.06 13.04 -9.82
C TYR A 188 15.73 13.62 -8.58
N ARG A 189 15.98 14.94 -8.56
CA ARG A 189 16.56 15.61 -7.40
C ARG A 189 15.71 15.45 -6.15
N SER A 190 14.38 15.52 -6.26
CA SER A 190 13.47 15.38 -5.13
C SER A 190 13.68 14.03 -4.41
N LEU A 191 13.63 12.92 -5.16
CA LEU A 191 13.89 11.61 -4.58
C LEU A 191 15.34 11.44 -4.13
N PHE A 192 16.31 11.90 -4.93
CA PHE A 192 17.73 11.82 -4.59
C PHE A 192 18.05 12.49 -3.26
N ALA A 193 17.49 13.68 -3.02
CA ALA A 193 17.69 14.40 -1.76
C ALA A 193 17.19 13.58 -0.57
N GLN A 194 15.99 13.02 -0.66
CA GLN A 194 15.42 12.20 0.41
C GLN A 194 16.18 10.89 0.64
N LEU A 195 16.70 10.27 -0.42
CA LEU A 195 17.54 9.09 -0.29
C LEU A 195 18.89 9.38 0.38
N LEU A 196 19.35 10.63 0.38
CA LEU A 196 20.57 11.03 1.07
C LEU A 196 20.35 11.52 2.49
N GLU A 197 19.11 11.83 2.89
CA GLU A 197 18.78 12.24 4.25
C GLU A 197 19.06 11.11 5.25
N THR A 198 19.45 11.50 6.46
CA THR A 198 19.55 10.60 7.60
C THR A 198 18.26 10.61 8.40
N ASP A 199 18.05 9.59 9.25
CA ASP A 199 16.94 9.56 10.19
C ASP A 199 16.94 10.80 11.09
N ASP A 200 18.11 11.28 11.51
CA ASP A 200 18.27 12.52 12.27
C ASP A 200 17.81 13.78 11.52
N ASP A 201 18.04 13.84 10.20
CA ASP A 201 17.61 14.97 9.36
C ASP A 201 16.09 14.93 9.16
N ALA A 202 15.52 13.74 8.97
CA ALA A 202 14.09 13.53 8.80
C ALA A 202 13.31 13.90 10.09
N GLU A 203 13.84 13.59 11.28
CA GLU A 203 13.22 13.98 12.55
C GLU A 203 13.22 15.51 12.73
N ARG A 204 14.33 16.19 12.44
CA ARG A 204 14.43 17.65 12.53
C ARG A 204 13.47 18.39 11.57
N THR A 205 13.15 17.78 10.45
CA THR A 205 12.22 18.37 9.48
C THR A 205 10.77 18.24 9.94
N LYS A 206 10.41 17.20 10.67
CA LYS A 206 9.06 17.00 11.23
C LYS A 206 8.75 17.92 12.43
N GLU A 207 9.76 18.43 13.11
CA GLU A 207 9.61 19.33 14.29
C GLU A 207 9.46 20.82 13.89
N ARG A 208 9.56 21.17 12.62
CA ARG A 208 9.42 22.56 12.11
C ARG A 208 8.08 22.80 11.44
#